data_7509bcd64912c76ca6d95a92ce7061f5
#
_entry.id   7509bcd64912c76ca6d95a92ce7061f5
#
_cell.length_a   1.000
_cell.length_b   1.000
_cell.length_c   1.000
_cell.angle_alpha   90.00
_cell.angle_beta   90.00
_cell.angle_gamma   90.00
#
_symmetry.space_group_name_H-M   'P 1'
#
loop_
_entity.id
_entity.type
_entity.pdbx_description
1 polymer ?
#
loop_
_entity_poly.entity_id
_entity_poly.type
_entity_poly.pdbx_seq_one_letter_code
_entity_poly.pdbx_strand_id
1 'polypeptide(L)'
;MRENRIGIIGCGNPFMGNDGAGILVMQLFEGRCPGVDAIDGGTGGFGLIPLMEGYERVVIVDAMTGIGNRIGDVVVFATPPSLDLPACSLHDIGIGDAVAVARELGCVAEIVTIGIEVGDIRAFHRGVDPAVEGGVRAAEKEVVRLLWDWMDEPCGTLAGSKPGGGSESPSPGQGSSRVRL
;
A
#
# COMPACT_ATOMS: atom_id res chain seq x y z
N MET A 1 -1.55 25.73 11.67
CA MET A 1 -1.06 25.06 10.44
C MET A 1 -1.32 23.58 10.66
N ARG A 2 -2.07 22.92 9.79
CA ARG A 2 -2.21 21.46 9.90
C ARG A 2 -0.85 20.90 9.48
N GLU A 3 -0.19 20.19 10.39
CA GLU A 3 1.02 19.45 10.05
C GLU A 3 0.63 18.44 8.97
N ASN A 4 1.40 18.38 7.90
CA ASN A 4 1.21 17.45 6.76
C ASN A 4 1.41 16.02 7.28
N ARG A 5 0.37 15.43 7.88
CA ARG A 5 0.44 14.11 8.50
C ARG A 5 0.22 13.03 7.45
N ILE A 6 1.15 12.10 7.39
CA ILE A 6 1.12 10.96 6.47
C ILE A 6 0.94 9.68 7.28
N GLY A 7 -0.05 8.85 6.90
CA GLY A 7 -0.25 7.52 7.47
C GLY A 7 0.29 6.44 6.53
N ILE A 8 1.06 5.49 7.05
CA ILE A 8 1.43 4.24 6.36
C ILE A 8 0.73 3.11 7.08
N ILE A 9 -0.29 2.55 6.45
CA ILE A 9 -1.12 1.48 7.01
C ILE A 9 -0.70 0.16 6.38
N GLY A 10 -0.19 -0.78 7.18
CA GLY A 10 0.08 -2.15 6.74
C GLY A 10 -1.08 -3.07 7.07
N CYS A 11 -1.58 -3.80 6.06
CA CYS A 11 -2.63 -4.79 6.23
C CYS A 11 -2.08 -6.21 6.19
N GLY A 12 -2.79 -7.13 6.82
CA GLY A 12 -2.52 -8.56 6.80
C GLY A 12 -2.34 -9.18 8.19
N ASN A 13 -2.18 -10.48 8.21
CA ASN A 13 -2.00 -11.26 9.44
C ASN A 13 -0.61 -11.92 9.46
N PRO A 14 0.31 -11.51 10.35
CA PRO A 14 1.67 -12.04 10.40
C PRO A 14 1.75 -13.52 10.81
N PHE A 15 0.64 -14.12 11.25
CA PHE A 15 0.56 -15.56 11.56
C PHE A 15 0.06 -16.40 10.37
N MET A 16 -0.22 -15.73 9.22
CA MET A 16 -0.74 -16.34 8.01
C MET A 16 0.29 -16.33 6.86
N GLY A 17 1.59 -16.39 7.18
CA GLY A 17 2.67 -16.43 6.19
C GLY A 17 2.71 -15.16 5.33
N ASN A 18 2.58 -15.33 4.03
CA ASN A 18 2.67 -14.25 3.04
C ASN A 18 1.66 -13.12 3.24
N ASP A 19 0.55 -13.38 3.93
CA ASP A 19 -0.44 -12.38 4.29
C ASP A 19 0.12 -11.25 5.16
N GLY A 20 1.18 -11.53 5.93
CA GLY A 20 1.86 -10.54 6.76
C GLY A 20 2.72 -9.52 5.99
N ALA A 21 2.78 -9.56 4.66
CA ALA A 21 3.68 -8.73 3.87
C ALA A 21 3.44 -7.22 4.07
N GLY A 22 2.18 -6.78 4.12
CA GLY A 22 1.84 -5.37 4.35
C GLY A 22 2.29 -4.89 5.73
N ILE A 23 2.11 -5.70 6.77
CA ILE A 23 2.59 -5.41 8.12
C ILE A 23 4.12 -5.28 8.15
N LEU A 24 4.85 -6.15 7.45
CA LEU A 24 6.31 -6.07 7.37
C LEU A 24 6.79 -4.77 6.73
N VAL A 25 6.12 -4.29 5.67
CA VAL A 25 6.46 -3.00 5.06
C VAL A 25 6.22 -1.86 6.06
N MET A 26 5.06 -1.83 6.71
CA MET A 26 4.72 -0.79 7.69
C MET A 26 5.77 -0.72 8.81
N GLN A 27 6.17 -1.87 9.35
CA GLN A 27 7.18 -1.94 10.42
C GLN A 27 8.53 -1.31 10.04
N LEU A 28 8.87 -1.30 8.75
CA LEU A 28 10.09 -0.62 8.28
C LEU A 28 10.06 0.90 8.48
N PHE A 29 8.89 1.48 8.72
CA PHE A 29 8.72 2.93 8.90
C PHE A 29 8.43 3.34 10.35
N GLU A 30 8.28 2.40 11.26
CA GLU A 30 8.02 2.70 12.68
C GLU A 30 9.10 3.60 13.28
N GLY A 31 8.69 4.78 13.73
CA GLY A 31 9.57 5.74 14.42
C GLY A 31 10.71 6.32 13.56
N ARG A 32 10.70 6.13 12.24
CA ARG A 32 11.79 6.55 11.37
C ARG A 32 11.66 7.96 10.82
N CYS A 33 10.43 8.44 10.65
CA CYS A 33 10.17 9.72 9.98
C CYS A 33 9.25 10.61 10.81
N PRO A 34 9.69 11.83 11.20
CA PRO A 34 8.78 12.81 11.78
C PRO A 34 7.63 13.14 10.80
N GLY A 35 6.41 13.21 11.31
CA GLY A 35 5.22 13.48 10.49
C GLY A 35 4.68 12.28 9.70
N VAL A 36 5.29 11.10 9.85
CA VAL A 36 4.85 9.84 9.25
C VAL A 36 4.51 8.86 10.37
N ASP A 37 3.27 8.41 10.40
CA ASP A 37 2.79 7.42 11.35
C ASP A 37 2.69 6.05 10.67
N ALA A 38 3.34 5.03 11.25
CA ALA A 38 3.21 3.64 10.84
C ALA A 38 2.10 2.98 11.66
N ILE A 39 1.12 2.40 10.98
CA ILE A 39 -0.15 1.97 11.59
C ILE A 39 -0.42 0.52 11.20
N ASP A 40 -0.67 -0.32 12.21
CA ASP A 40 -1.17 -1.67 11.98
C ASP A 40 -2.65 -1.62 11.58
N GLY A 41 -2.93 -1.98 10.34
CA GLY A 41 -4.27 -2.03 9.75
C GLY A 41 -5.02 -3.34 10.06
N GLY A 42 -4.38 -4.25 10.79
CA GLY A 42 -4.93 -5.58 11.04
C GLY A 42 -5.23 -6.30 9.73
N THR A 43 -6.35 -6.99 9.69
CA THR A 43 -6.80 -7.72 8.50
C THR A 43 -7.54 -6.84 7.49
N GLY A 44 -7.48 -5.52 7.60
CA GLY A 44 -8.13 -4.61 6.66
C GLY A 44 -9.64 -4.43 6.88
N GLY A 45 -10.40 -4.35 5.81
CA GLY A 45 -11.85 -4.15 5.87
C GLY A 45 -12.25 -2.80 6.45
N PHE A 46 -13.45 -2.70 7.02
CA PHE A 46 -13.97 -1.45 7.61
C PHE A 46 -13.15 -0.92 8.79
N GLY A 47 -12.28 -1.76 9.40
CA GLY A 47 -11.34 -1.32 10.42
C GLY A 47 -10.35 -0.25 9.94
N LEU A 48 -10.14 -0.12 8.62
CA LEU A 48 -9.28 0.89 8.03
C LEU A 48 -9.88 2.30 8.10
N ILE A 49 -11.21 2.44 8.15
CA ILE A 49 -11.89 3.74 8.09
C ILE A 49 -11.38 4.70 9.17
N PRO A 50 -11.42 4.36 10.46
CA PRO A 50 -10.94 5.27 11.51
C PRO A 50 -9.42 5.49 11.43
N LEU A 51 -8.66 4.56 10.84
CA LEU A 51 -7.20 4.68 10.70
C LEU A 51 -6.77 5.69 9.64
N MET A 52 -7.65 6.01 8.69
CA MET A 52 -7.41 7.03 7.66
C MET A 52 -7.79 8.45 8.14
N GLU A 53 -8.50 8.56 9.26
CA GLU A 53 -9.01 9.84 9.74
C GLU A 53 -7.87 10.74 10.26
N GLY A 54 -7.92 12.01 9.89
CA GLY A 54 -6.97 13.02 10.38
C GLY A 54 -5.63 13.06 9.63
N TYR A 55 -5.44 12.22 8.63
CA TYR A 55 -4.30 12.28 7.71
C TYR A 55 -4.65 13.08 6.45
N GLU A 56 -3.64 13.74 5.89
CA GLU A 56 -3.75 14.37 4.57
C GLU A 56 -3.44 13.37 3.45
N ARG A 57 -2.55 12.43 3.75
CA ARG A 57 -2.12 11.38 2.82
C ARG A 57 -2.00 10.04 3.53
N VAL A 58 -2.41 9.00 2.84
CA VAL A 58 -2.36 7.63 3.37
C VAL A 58 -1.82 6.69 2.31
N VAL A 59 -0.85 5.87 2.69
CA VAL A 59 -0.42 4.70 1.93
C VAL A 59 -0.97 3.47 2.63
N ILE A 60 -1.72 2.64 1.91
CA ILE A 60 -2.16 1.33 2.39
C ILE A 60 -1.32 0.28 1.68
N VAL A 61 -0.69 -0.61 2.42
CA VAL A 61 0.10 -1.73 1.88
C VAL A 61 -0.55 -3.04 2.26
N ASP A 62 -0.79 -3.89 1.29
CA ASP A 62 -1.49 -5.17 1.51
C ASP A 62 -0.92 -6.30 0.65
N ALA A 63 -1.08 -7.53 1.13
CA ALA A 63 -0.85 -8.75 0.38
C ALA A 63 -2.04 -9.02 -0.54
N MET A 64 -1.80 -9.16 -1.83
CA MET A 64 -2.86 -9.35 -2.83
C MET A 64 -2.56 -10.54 -3.73
N THR A 65 -3.58 -11.07 -4.39
CA THR A 65 -3.44 -12.13 -5.39
C THR A 65 -4.04 -11.71 -6.72
N GLY A 66 -3.39 -12.10 -7.82
CA GLY A 66 -3.89 -11.84 -9.17
C GLY A 66 -3.65 -10.42 -9.67
N ILE A 67 -2.80 -9.64 -9.02
CA ILE A 67 -2.44 -8.28 -9.42
C ILE A 67 -1.14 -8.22 -10.23
N GLY A 68 -0.27 -9.20 -10.05
CA GLY A 68 1.05 -9.31 -10.70
C GLY A 68 1.16 -10.54 -11.58
N ASN A 69 2.31 -10.67 -12.26
CA ASN A 69 2.63 -11.84 -13.08
C ASN A 69 3.46 -12.87 -12.31
N ARG A 70 4.12 -12.46 -11.25
CA ARG A 70 5.00 -13.29 -10.42
C ARG A 70 4.82 -12.93 -8.95
N ILE A 71 5.01 -13.90 -8.09
CA ILE A 71 5.03 -13.70 -6.64
C ILE A 71 6.14 -12.68 -6.31
N GLY A 72 5.80 -11.67 -5.51
CA GLY A 72 6.66 -10.55 -5.16
C GLY A 72 6.56 -9.34 -6.10
N ASP A 73 5.79 -9.42 -7.18
CA ASP A 73 5.48 -8.22 -7.98
C ASP A 73 4.71 -7.19 -7.13
N VAL A 74 5.02 -5.91 -7.35
CA VAL A 74 4.38 -4.81 -6.63
C VAL A 74 3.60 -3.95 -7.60
N VAL A 75 2.36 -3.64 -7.24
CA VAL A 75 1.47 -2.78 -8.03
C VAL A 75 1.01 -1.61 -7.18
N VAL A 76 1.14 -0.40 -7.71
CA VAL A 76 0.69 0.83 -7.07
C VAL A 76 -0.62 1.28 -7.70
N PHE A 77 -1.65 1.46 -6.88
CA PHE A 77 -2.97 1.93 -7.27
C PHE A 77 -3.18 3.35 -6.76
N ALA A 78 -3.28 4.32 -7.66
CA ALA A 78 -3.64 5.70 -7.34
C ALA A 78 -5.11 5.84 -6.90
N THR A 79 -5.93 4.87 -7.29
CA THR A 79 -7.30 4.67 -6.79
C THR A 79 -7.37 3.25 -6.28
N PRO A 80 -7.87 3.01 -5.07
CA PRO A 80 -7.97 1.65 -4.54
C PRO A 80 -8.73 0.75 -5.51
N PRO A 81 -8.32 -0.51 -5.69
CA PRO A 81 -9.05 -1.45 -6.54
C PRO A 81 -10.49 -1.58 -6.03
N SER A 82 -11.45 -1.30 -6.92
CA SER A 82 -12.88 -1.43 -6.65
C SER A 82 -13.34 -2.87 -6.78
N LEU A 83 -14.55 -3.15 -6.26
CA LEU A 83 -15.21 -4.47 -6.26
C LEU A 83 -15.34 -5.16 -7.63
N ASP A 84 -15.14 -4.44 -8.74
CA ASP A 84 -15.22 -4.99 -10.10
C ASP A 84 -13.99 -5.81 -10.51
N LEU A 85 -12.95 -5.82 -9.70
CA LEU A 85 -11.84 -6.74 -9.88
C LEU A 85 -12.13 -8.05 -9.12
N PRO A 86 -11.93 -9.21 -9.75
CA PRO A 86 -12.10 -10.49 -9.05
C PRO A 86 -11.23 -10.47 -7.80
N ALA A 87 -11.85 -10.68 -6.65
CA ALA A 87 -11.34 -10.63 -5.28
C ALA A 87 -9.81 -10.52 -5.18
N CYS A 88 -9.30 -9.29 -5.16
CA CYS A 88 -7.86 -9.04 -5.09
C CYS A 88 -7.35 -9.04 -3.65
N SER A 89 -8.22 -8.98 -2.67
CA SER A 89 -7.88 -9.06 -1.24
C SER A 89 -8.46 -10.33 -0.63
N LEU A 90 -7.70 -10.96 0.23
CA LEU A 90 -8.09 -12.17 0.95
C LEU A 90 -9.08 -11.92 2.09
N HIS A 91 -9.50 -10.68 2.27
CA HIS A 91 -10.45 -10.26 3.28
C HIS A 91 -11.81 -10.01 2.62
N ASP A 92 -12.90 -10.46 3.24
CA ASP A 92 -14.28 -10.40 2.72
C ASP A 92 -14.76 -9.00 2.35
N ILE A 93 -14.09 -7.97 2.85
CA ILE A 93 -14.33 -6.55 2.53
C ILE A 93 -13.02 -5.96 2.05
N GLY A 94 -12.97 -5.61 0.77
CA GLY A 94 -11.77 -5.08 0.14
C GLY A 94 -11.39 -3.67 0.64
N ILE A 95 -10.12 -3.32 0.46
CA ILE A 95 -9.62 -1.95 0.72
C ILE A 95 -10.46 -0.92 -0.04
N GLY A 96 -10.86 -1.25 -1.29
CA GLY A 96 -11.69 -0.38 -2.12
C GLY A 96 -13.01 0.00 -1.47
N ASP A 97 -13.69 -0.96 -0.83
CA ASP A 97 -14.94 -0.73 -0.10
C ASP A 97 -14.73 0.16 1.12
N ALA A 98 -13.69 -0.14 1.90
CA ALA A 98 -13.36 0.66 3.07
C ALA A 98 -13.06 2.11 2.69
N VAL A 99 -12.31 2.33 1.60
CA VAL A 99 -12.01 3.67 1.10
C VAL A 99 -13.25 4.36 0.55
N ALA A 100 -14.12 3.66 -0.17
CA ALA A 100 -15.37 4.23 -0.67
C ALA A 100 -16.26 4.70 0.49
N VAL A 101 -16.44 3.87 1.51
CA VAL A 101 -17.21 4.25 2.71
C VAL A 101 -16.54 5.39 3.47
N ALA A 102 -15.20 5.39 3.61
CA ALA A 102 -14.49 6.49 4.25
C ALA A 102 -14.71 7.81 3.52
N ARG A 103 -14.75 7.81 2.18
CA ARG A 103 -15.08 8.99 1.36
C ARG A 103 -16.48 9.51 1.65
N GLU A 104 -17.48 8.64 1.71
CA GLU A 104 -18.87 9.00 2.06
C GLU A 104 -18.97 9.57 3.47
N LEU A 105 -18.11 9.11 4.38
CA LEU A 105 -18.02 9.65 5.75
C LEU A 105 -17.19 10.92 5.86
N GLY A 106 -16.68 11.47 4.75
CA GLY A 106 -15.98 12.75 4.72
C GLY A 106 -14.44 12.64 4.81
N CYS A 107 -13.85 11.47 4.62
CA CYS A 107 -12.40 11.32 4.50
C CYS A 107 -11.90 12.03 3.24
N VAL A 108 -11.03 13.02 3.41
CA VAL A 108 -10.44 13.83 2.33
C VAL A 108 -8.98 13.46 2.04
N ALA A 109 -8.42 12.49 2.73
CA ALA A 109 -7.04 12.07 2.55
C ALA A 109 -6.77 11.63 1.09
N GLU A 110 -5.62 11.98 0.55
CA GLU A 110 -5.10 11.34 -0.67
C GLU A 110 -4.68 9.91 -0.29
N ILE A 111 -5.27 8.89 -0.95
CA ILE A 111 -5.03 7.50 -0.60
C ILE A 111 -4.38 6.79 -1.79
N VAL A 112 -3.24 6.18 -1.53
CA VAL A 112 -2.53 5.30 -2.47
C VAL A 112 -2.48 3.90 -1.88
N THR A 113 -2.80 2.88 -2.66
CA THR A 113 -2.69 1.48 -2.25
C THR A 113 -1.52 0.82 -2.96
N ILE A 114 -0.72 0.07 -2.22
CA ILE A 114 0.38 -0.74 -2.74
C ILE A 114 0.05 -2.21 -2.47
N GLY A 115 -0.19 -2.95 -3.54
CA GLY A 115 -0.39 -4.39 -3.48
C GLY A 115 0.93 -5.15 -3.72
N ILE A 116 1.16 -6.18 -2.93
CA ILE A 116 2.25 -7.14 -3.13
C ILE A 116 1.62 -8.45 -3.59
N GLU A 117 1.97 -8.92 -4.79
CA GLU A 117 1.49 -10.21 -5.28
C GLU A 117 2.04 -11.33 -4.40
N VAL A 118 1.11 -12.07 -3.77
CA VAL A 118 1.48 -13.18 -2.92
C VAL A 118 0.91 -14.47 -3.41
N GLY A 119 1.37 -15.54 -3.48
CA GLY A 119 0.71 -16.79 -3.87
C GLY A 119 -0.14 -17.34 -2.73
N ASP A 120 0.14 -18.56 -2.31
CA ASP A 120 -0.62 -19.22 -1.27
C ASP A 120 -0.39 -18.56 0.10
N ILE A 121 -1.49 -18.47 0.85
CA ILE A 121 -1.47 -18.10 2.26
C ILE A 121 -1.52 -19.36 3.10
N ARG A 122 -0.59 -19.44 4.04
CA ARG A 122 -0.44 -20.60 4.92
C ARG A 122 -0.77 -20.23 6.35
N ALA A 123 -1.87 -20.79 6.87
CA ALA A 123 -2.24 -20.61 8.26
C ALA A 123 -1.14 -21.14 9.22
N PHE A 124 -0.96 -20.44 10.32
CA PHE A 124 0.02 -20.78 11.37
C PHE A 124 1.49 -20.82 10.90
N HIS A 125 1.80 -20.08 9.83
CA HIS A 125 3.15 -19.90 9.33
C HIS A 125 3.64 -18.49 9.67
N ARG A 126 4.84 -18.37 10.25
CA ARG A 126 5.46 -17.08 10.53
C ARG A 126 6.46 -16.73 9.44
N GLY A 127 6.49 -15.46 9.07
CA GLY A 127 7.35 -14.94 8.02
C GLY A 127 6.79 -15.18 6.63
N VAL A 128 7.43 -14.58 5.66
CA VAL A 128 7.03 -14.61 4.25
C VAL A 128 8.02 -15.43 3.43
N ASP A 129 7.58 -15.93 2.29
CA ASP A 129 8.44 -16.63 1.34
C ASP A 129 9.49 -15.65 0.75
N PRO A 130 10.68 -16.13 0.31
CA PRO A 130 11.76 -15.27 -0.20
C PRO A 130 11.36 -14.37 -1.38
N ALA A 131 10.45 -14.83 -2.24
CA ALA A 131 9.93 -14.02 -3.34
C ALA A 131 9.09 -12.86 -2.83
N VAL A 132 8.23 -13.09 -1.83
CA VAL A 132 7.41 -12.05 -1.16
C VAL A 132 8.29 -11.10 -0.36
N GLU A 133 9.38 -11.60 0.26
CA GLU A 133 10.37 -10.73 0.92
C GLU A 133 11.00 -9.74 -0.07
N GLY A 134 11.27 -10.18 -1.30
CA GLY A 134 11.67 -9.30 -2.41
C GLY A 134 10.61 -8.24 -2.71
N GLY A 135 9.33 -8.62 -2.70
CA GLY A 135 8.18 -7.72 -2.85
C GLY A 135 8.07 -6.69 -1.72
N VAL A 136 8.28 -7.11 -0.47
CA VAL A 136 8.33 -6.20 0.69
C VAL A 136 9.37 -5.10 0.49
N ARG A 137 10.58 -5.47 0.02
CA ARG A 137 11.65 -4.49 -0.27
C ARG A 137 11.33 -3.59 -1.46
N ALA A 138 10.62 -4.10 -2.45
CA ALA A 138 10.16 -3.30 -3.58
C ALA A 138 9.06 -2.32 -3.15
N ALA A 139 8.09 -2.76 -2.33
CA ALA A 139 7.05 -1.92 -1.77
C ALA A 139 7.63 -0.83 -0.84
N GLU A 140 8.65 -1.14 -0.01
CA GLU A 140 9.38 -0.13 0.77
C GLU A 140 9.90 1.00 -0.13
N LYS A 141 10.51 0.67 -1.27
CA LYS A 141 11.03 1.69 -2.21
C LYS A 141 9.92 2.56 -2.79
N GLU A 142 8.75 1.98 -3.08
CA GLU A 142 7.60 2.74 -3.58
C GLU A 142 7.04 3.67 -2.49
N VAL A 143 6.95 3.22 -1.24
CA VAL A 143 6.58 4.09 -0.11
C VAL A 143 7.58 5.23 0.03
N VAL A 144 8.89 4.95 0.01
CA VAL A 144 9.93 5.98 0.07
C VAL A 144 9.78 6.98 -1.07
N ARG A 145 9.51 6.51 -2.30
CA ARG A 145 9.28 7.39 -3.46
C ARG A 145 8.08 8.31 -3.23
N LEU A 146 6.97 7.78 -2.72
CA LEU A 146 5.78 8.58 -2.39
C LEU A 146 6.08 9.62 -1.31
N LEU A 147 6.82 9.25 -0.27
CA LEU A 147 7.22 10.19 0.77
C LEU A 147 8.10 11.33 0.21
N TRP A 148 9.03 11.02 -0.72
CA TRP A 148 9.81 12.03 -1.41
C TRP A 148 8.96 13.00 -2.26
N ASP A 149 7.92 12.50 -2.89
CA ASP A 149 7.02 13.33 -3.70
C ASP A 149 6.07 14.18 -2.82
N TRP A 150 5.83 13.76 -1.58
CA TRP A 150 4.89 14.37 -0.67
C TRP A 150 5.50 15.29 0.39
N MET A 151 6.77 15.15 0.69
CA MET A 151 7.48 15.91 1.73
C MET A 151 8.56 16.80 1.10
N ASP A 152 8.69 18.03 1.58
CA ASP A 152 9.72 18.97 1.11
C ASP A 152 11.14 18.48 1.47
N GLU A 153 11.28 17.83 2.63
CA GLU A 153 12.51 17.17 3.07
C GLU A 153 12.18 15.76 3.59
N PRO A 154 12.55 14.71 2.86
CA PRO A 154 12.36 13.36 3.37
C PRO A 154 13.30 13.10 4.52
N CYS A 155 12.81 12.32 5.44
CA CYS A 155 13.49 11.85 6.63
C CYS A 155 14.90 11.32 6.34
N GLY A 156 15.90 11.93 6.97
CA GLY A 156 17.33 11.64 6.75
C GLY A 156 17.75 10.19 7.03
N THR A 157 16.90 9.38 7.64
CA THR A 157 17.16 7.96 7.91
C THR A 157 16.73 7.07 6.72
N LEU A 158 15.93 7.59 5.79
CA LEU A 158 15.57 6.94 4.53
C LEU A 158 16.49 7.37 3.37
N ALA A 159 17.59 8.08 3.67
CA ALA A 159 18.54 8.63 2.72
C ALA A 159 19.35 7.56 1.98
N GLY A 160 18.69 6.80 1.16
CA GLY A 160 19.21 6.46 -0.16
C GLY A 160 18.81 7.61 -1.06
N SER A 161 19.73 8.11 -1.90
CA SER A 161 19.49 9.16 -2.90
C SER A 161 18.10 9.01 -3.52
N LYS A 162 17.39 10.14 -3.76
CA LYS A 162 16.14 10.16 -4.54
C LYS A 162 16.26 9.14 -5.67
N PRO A 163 15.42 8.11 -5.77
CA PRO A 163 15.51 7.15 -6.85
C PRO A 163 15.46 7.93 -8.15
N GLY A 164 16.49 7.79 -8.97
CA GLY A 164 16.74 8.62 -10.15
C GLY A 164 15.48 8.74 -10.99
N GLY A 165 15.06 9.98 -11.25
CA GLY A 165 13.95 10.29 -12.10
C GLY A 165 14.21 9.78 -13.51
N GLY A 166 13.69 8.61 -13.82
CA GLY A 166 13.46 8.17 -15.18
C GLY A 166 12.36 9.06 -15.74
N SER A 167 12.76 10.07 -16.50
CA SER A 167 11.85 10.92 -17.27
C SER A 167 11.17 10.10 -18.33
N GLU A 168 9.92 9.72 -18.07
CA GLU A 168 8.94 9.51 -19.12
C GLU A 168 7.55 9.72 -18.55
N SER A 169 7.06 10.95 -18.72
CA SER A 169 5.64 11.24 -18.58
C SER A 169 4.93 10.54 -19.74
N PRO A 170 3.95 9.66 -19.50
CA PRO A 170 3.04 9.29 -20.56
C PRO A 170 2.14 10.48 -20.84
N SER A 171 2.25 11.02 -22.07
CA SER A 171 1.30 11.96 -22.64
C SER A 171 -0.12 11.39 -22.55
N PRO A 172 -1.15 12.23 -22.35
CA PRO A 172 -2.53 11.78 -22.33
C PRO A 172 -2.96 11.36 -23.74
N GLY A 173 -2.78 10.09 -24.05
CA GLY A 173 -3.24 9.44 -25.27
C GLY A 173 -4.60 8.80 -25.03
N GLN A 174 -5.55 9.23 -25.83
CA GLN A 174 -6.93 8.79 -25.94
C GLN A 174 -7.10 7.26 -25.93
N GLY A 175 -8.12 6.86 -25.23
CA GLY A 175 -8.97 5.70 -25.33
C GLY A 175 -8.46 4.44 -26.04
N SER A 176 -8.49 3.34 -25.36
CA SER A 176 -9.10 2.12 -25.90
C SER A 176 -9.06 1.02 -24.82
N SER A 177 -10.23 0.64 -24.37
CA SER A 177 -10.52 -0.61 -23.69
C SER A 177 -9.91 -1.78 -24.47
N ARG A 178 -8.98 -2.51 -23.84
CA ARG A 178 -8.74 -3.90 -24.20
C ARG A 178 -8.39 -4.68 -22.93
N VAL A 179 -9.43 -5.21 -22.33
CA VAL A 179 -9.37 -6.40 -21.49
C VAL A 179 -8.86 -7.54 -22.37
N ARG A 180 -7.81 -8.21 -21.97
CA ARG A 180 -7.48 -9.58 -22.44
C ARG A 180 -7.79 -10.54 -21.31
N LEU A 181 -8.63 -11.48 -21.68
CA LEU A 181 -8.98 -12.68 -20.94
C LEU A 181 -7.73 -13.52 -20.59
#